data_218387c621f338195ea7b626311eef15
#
_entry.id   218387c621f338195ea7b626311eef15
#
_cell.length_a   1.000
_cell.length_b   1.000
_cell.length_c   1.000
_cell.angle_alpha   90.00
_cell.angle_beta   90.00
_cell.angle_gamma   90.00
#
_symmetry.space_group_name_H-M   'P 1'
#
loop_
_entity.id
_entity.type
_entity.pdbx_description
1 polymer ?
#
loop_
_entity_poly.entity_id
_entity_poly.type
_entity_poly.pdbx_seq_one_letter_code
_entity_poly.pdbx_strand_id
1 'polypeptide(L)'
;MRYIVIPEQPLERQTPAFYFAVEEYVANHFIDDECFFVWCVPPTLMVGRNQLVANEVNIDYCKQHGITIFRRKSGGGCVFADKGCLQFSYIVKDDQVEDTFRKYMGATAHVLQALDIPAEVTGRNDILIDGKKVAGAAFYTTPHRNVMHNTLLFSSDLNVLQHCITTHKEKLPTKGITSLSKKVTNVGNYTAITKDQLVSFARKQMCGDKARTLSEADMRSIGELEKVWKSKEFIYGNDPSFTVVRRHRFPEAGLITAYLEIRNNTIETLTLRGDYFLLQDLAPVSDALKHVTFDRESVEKALGGIDTSHIIRGMSNSKMLRLLFGRPPHVMKPEWLRTSMATNQHYGDTQSIIHKNSLHTICESGLCPNRNECWRMGTATFMIGGDICTRHCKFCNTLSGRPLPLDADEPLKVARSVRQMNLRYAVLTSVDRDDLPDGGAAHWIKTVNEIKKLNPTIGIELLIPDFGGNKTLIDSVLATHPHVVGHNMETVRRLTPHVRSVATYDRSLKVLSVIADAGIMCKTGMMLGLGETEDEVLQAMDDILATGCSILTLGQYLQPTAHHLPVKEYISPQQFEKYKKIALHKGFKYVESGPLVRSSYHAESVLRGK
;
A
#
# COMPACT_ATOMS: atom_id res chain seq x y z
N MET A 1 -1.67 1.63 47.37
CA MET A 1 -2.33 1.18 46.13
C MET A 1 -2.31 -0.33 46.09
N ARG A 2 -3.32 -1.02 45.55
CA ARG A 2 -3.35 -2.48 45.36
C ARG A 2 -3.22 -2.81 43.87
N TYR A 3 -2.43 -3.84 43.53
CA TYR A 3 -2.36 -4.34 42.18
C TYR A 3 -3.55 -5.24 41.88
N ILE A 4 -4.27 -4.97 40.80
CA ILE A 4 -5.36 -5.83 40.33
C ILE A 4 -4.77 -6.96 39.48
N VAL A 5 -4.91 -8.18 39.95
CA VAL A 5 -4.53 -9.39 39.22
C VAL A 5 -5.73 -9.85 38.44
N ILE A 6 -5.63 -9.76 37.12
CA ILE A 6 -6.64 -10.23 36.18
C ILE A 6 -6.30 -11.70 35.87
N PRO A 7 -7.21 -12.66 36.07
CA PRO A 7 -7.00 -14.04 35.63
C PRO A 7 -6.66 -14.10 34.14
N GLU A 8 -5.85 -15.08 33.75
CA GLU A 8 -5.45 -15.26 32.34
C GLU A 8 -6.67 -15.32 31.41
N GLN A 9 -6.63 -14.56 30.33
CA GLN A 9 -7.71 -14.48 29.37
C GLN A 9 -7.24 -14.99 28.00
N PRO A 10 -8.11 -15.66 27.22
CA PRO A 10 -7.81 -16.01 25.85
C PRO A 10 -7.53 -14.76 25.00
N LEU A 11 -6.73 -14.91 23.95
CA LEU A 11 -6.27 -13.78 23.13
C LEU A 11 -7.43 -12.96 22.54
N GLU A 12 -8.53 -13.62 22.18
CA GLU A 12 -9.72 -12.97 21.60
C GLU A 12 -10.41 -12.03 22.61
N ARG A 13 -10.22 -12.27 23.91
CA ARG A 13 -10.76 -11.42 24.98
C ARG A 13 -9.81 -10.30 25.40
N GLN A 14 -8.54 -10.33 25.02
CA GLN A 14 -7.57 -9.27 25.34
C GLN A 14 -7.83 -8.02 24.47
N THR A 15 -8.98 -7.41 24.60
CA THR A 15 -9.46 -6.27 23.84
C THR A 15 -9.56 -5.01 24.71
N PRO A 16 -9.54 -3.80 24.12
CA PRO A 16 -9.78 -2.59 24.89
C PRO A 16 -11.10 -2.62 25.67
N ALA A 17 -12.16 -3.15 25.04
CA ALA A 17 -13.47 -3.25 25.68
C ALA A 17 -13.41 -4.02 27.00
N PHE A 18 -12.65 -5.12 27.02
CA PHE A 18 -12.45 -5.91 28.23
C PHE A 18 -11.72 -5.11 29.33
N TYR A 19 -10.58 -4.50 29.01
CA TYR A 19 -9.78 -3.79 30.01
C TYR A 19 -10.47 -2.51 30.52
N PHE A 20 -11.19 -1.79 29.67
CA PHE A 20 -12.02 -0.66 30.12
C PHE A 20 -13.22 -1.11 30.96
N ALA A 21 -13.79 -2.29 30.69
CA ALA A 21 -14.79 -2.89 31.57
C ALA A 21 -14.20 -3.27 32.94
N VAL A 22 -12.93 -3.74 32.97
CA VAL A 22 -12.21 -3.96 34.25
C VAL A 22 -12.02 -2.64 34.99
N GLU A 23 -11.56 -1.54 34.32
CA GLU A 23 -11.43 -0.22 34.96
C GLU A 23 -12.73 0.23 35.57
N GLU A 24 -13.82 0.16 34.83
CA GLU A 24 -15.16 0.59 35.29
C GLU A 24 -15.67 -0.28 36.44
N TYR A 25 -15.49 -1.59 36.36
CA TYR A 25 -15.89 -2.51 37.41
C TYR A 25 -15.13 -2.23 38.71
N VAL A 26 -13.80 -2.13 38.63
CA VAL A 26 -12.94 -1.85 39.80
C VAL A 26 -13.28 -0.49 40.40
N ALA A 27 -13.51 0.54 39.57
CA ALA A 27 -13.86 1.89 40.04
C ALA A 27 -15.18 1.94 40.82
N ASN A 28 -16.14 1.09 40.48
CA ASN A 28 -17.46 1.07 41.09
C ASN A 28 -17.57 0.11 42.28
N HIS A 29 -16.72 -0.93 42.38
CA HIS A 29 -16.87 -1.97 43.40
C HIS A 29 -15.71 -2.03 44.42
N PHE A 30 -14.51 -1.52 44.08
CA PHE A 30 -13.34 -1.55 44.97
C PHE A 30 -13.06 -0.18 45.54
N ILE A 31 -14.06 0.36 46.27
CA ILE A 31 -14.06 1.75 46.74
C ILE A 31 -13.15 2.01 47.94
N ASP A 32 -12.68 0.97 48.67
CA ASP A 32 -11.85 1.14 49.84
C ASP A 32 -10.37 1.39 49.52
N ASP A 33 -9.90 0.88 48.41
CA ASP A 33 -8.50 0.92 47.99
C ASP A 33 -8.29 1.71 46.70
N GLU A 34 -7.15 2.38 46.60
CA GLU A 34 -6.62 2.82 45.31
C GLU A 34 -6.06 1.60 44.58
N CYS A 35 -6.39 1.44 43.30
CA CYS A 35 -6.04 0.28 42.49
C CYS A 35 -5.16 0.66 41.30
N PHE A 36 -4.31 -0.27 40.91
CA PHE A 36 -3.40 -0.15 39.75
C PHE A 36 -3.32 -1.47 38.99
N PHE A 37 -3.27 -1.41 37.67
CA PHE A 37 -2.92 -2.56 36.85
C PHE A 37 -2.36 -2.12 35.50
N VAL A 38 -1.66 -3.03 34.83
CA VAL A 38 -1.03 -2.79 33.53
C VAL A 38 -1.58 -3.78 32.51
N TRP A 39 -1.84 -3.28 31.32
CA TRP A 39 -2.37 -4.10 30.23
C TRP A 39 -1.86 -3.65 28.84
N CYS A 40 -2.03 -4.49 27.85
CA CYS A 40 -1.77 -4.18 26.44
C CYS A 40 -2.80 -4.89 25.55
N VAL A 41 -2.90 -4.43 24.32
CA VAL A 41 -3.90 -4.92 23.36
C VAL A 41 -3.27 -5.23 22.00
N PRO A 42 -3.93 -6.05 21.17
CA PRO A 42 -3.61 -6.12 19.74
C PRO A 42 -3.72 -4.74 19.07
N PRO A 43 -3.22 -4.56 17.84
CA PRO A 43 -3.28 -3.29 17.13
C PRO A 43 -4.67 -2.65 17.19
N THR A 44 -4.75 -1.50 17.85
CA THR A 44 -6.00 -0.79 18.13
C THR A 44 -5.79 0.71 18.04
N LEU A 45 -6.70 1.40 17.36
CA LEU A 45 -6.78 2.86 17.38
C LEU A 45 -7.89 3.30 18.33
N MET A 46 -7.52 3.92 19.46
CA MET A 46 -8.44 4.40 20.48
C MET A 46 -8.78 5.86 20.24
N VAL A 47 -10.06 6.14 20.00
CA VAL A 47 -10.62 7.48 19.79
C VAL A 47 -11.09 8.06 21.11
N GLY A 48 -10.82 9.33 21.35
CA GLY A 48 -11.30 10.03 22.55
C GLY A 48 -12.82 10.24 22.55
N ARG A 49 -13.41 10.40 23.74
CA ARG A 49 -14.87 10.55 23.94
C ARG A 49 -15.52 11.55 22.99
N ASN A 50 -14.89 12.71 22.77
CA ASN A 50 -15.46 13.83 22.01
C ASN A 50 -14.89 13.95 20.59
N GLN A 51 -14.21 12.93 20.09
CA GLN A 51 -13.68 12.92 18.74
C GLN A 51 -14.65 12.26 17.78
N LEU A 52 -14.69 12.78 16.56
CA LEU A 52 -15.44 12.21 15.45
C LEU A 52 -14.60 11.14 14.76
N VAL A 53 -15.02 9.89 14.77
CA VAL A 53 -14.27 8.76 14.19
C VAL A 53 -13.92 9.06 12.72
N ALA A 54 -14.90 9.45 11.90
CA ALA A 54 -14.70 9.73 10.48
C ALA A 54 -13.71 10.90 10.20
N ASN A 55 -13.44 11.76 11.18
CA ASN A 55 -12.53 12.89 11.04
C ASN A 55 -11.10 12.59 11.50
N GLU A 56 -10.97 11.71 12.47
CA GLU A 56 -9.69 11.43 13.12
C GLU A 56 -9.03 10.13 12.61
N VAL A 57 -9.83 9.20 12.06
CA VAL A 57 -9.41 7.84 11.74
C VAL A 57 -9.38 7.61 10.23
N ASN A 58 -8.29 7.07 9.74
CA ASN A 58 -8.21 6.49 8.41
C ASN A 58 -8.83 5.07 8.46
N ILE A 59 -10.16 5.01 8.33
CA ILE A 59 -10.95 3.78 8.48
C ILE A 59 -10.51 2.70 7.49
N ASP A 60 -10.26 3.09 6.24
CA ASP A 60 -9.82 2.17 5.18
C ASP A 60 -8.47 1.52 5.54
N TYR A 61 -7.52 2.32 6.02
CA TYR A 61 -6.22 1.81 6.46
C TYR A 61 -6.37 0.84 7.65
N CYS A 62 -7.17 1.22 8.64
CA CYS A 62 -7.40 0.36 9.81
C CYS A 62 -8.02 -0.99 9.43
N LYS A 63 -9.01 -1.00 8.55
CA LYS A 63 -9.63 -2.25 8.05
C LYS A 63 -8.63 -3.14 7.31
N GLN A 64 -7.85 -2.55 6.37
CA GLN A 64 -6.87 -3.30 5.58
C GLN A 64 -5.77 -3.95 6.41
N HIS A 65 -5.43 -3.35 7.57
CA HIS A 65 -4.35 -3.82 8.45
C HIS A 65 -4.85 -4.52 9.71
N GLY A 66 -6.13 -4.85 9.80
CA GLY A 66 -6.72 -5.54 10.95
C GLY A 66 -6.64 -4.74 12.25
N ILE A 67 -6.63 -3.39 12.17
CA ILE A 67 -6.54 -2.50 13.32
C ILE A 67 -7.95 -2.22 13.86
N THR A 68 -8.20 -2.59 15.10
CA THR A 68 -9.48 -2.36 15.77
C THR A 68 -9.68 -0.88 16.05
N ILE A 69 -10.85 -0.33 15.72
CA ILE A 69 -11.25 1.03 16.13
C ILE A 69 -12.07 0.92 17.40
N PHE A 70 -11.70 1.67 18.42
CA PHE A 70 -12.35 1.64 19.71
C PHE A 70 -12.52 3.06 20.28
N ARG A 71 -13.64 3.34 20.96
CA ARG A 71 -13.87 4.60 21.66
C ARG A 71 -13.68 4.42 23.15
N ARG A 72 -12.97 5.36 23.81
CA ARG A 72 -12.83 5.40 25.27
C ARG A 72 -13.73 6.46 25.90
N LYS A 73 -14.08 6.30 27.20
CA LYS A 73 -14.86 7.30 27.98
C LYS A 73 -14.05 8.54 28.30
N SER A 74 -12.73 8.45 28.30
CA SER A 74 -11.83 9.57 28.55
C SER A 74 -11.72 10.50 27.36
N GLY A 75 -11.37 11.76 27.60
CA GLY A 75 -11.11 12.76 26.56
C GLY A 75 -9.74 12.60 25.88
N GLY A 76 -9.32 13.64 25.15
CA GLY A 76 -8.03 13.69 24.44
C GLY A 76 -8.12 13.23 22.99
N GLY A 77 -6.96 13.20 22.28
CA GLY A 77 -6.83 12.81 20.89
C GLY A 77 -6.78 11.30 20.67
N CYS A 78 -6.69 10.87 19.39
CA CYS A 78 -6.49 9.47 19.04
C CYS A 78 -5.17 8.92 19.57
N VAL A 79 -5.19 7.66 19.99
CA VAL A 79 -4.02 6.92 20.45
C VAL A 79 -3.99 5.56 19.75
N PHE A 80 -2.87 5.24 19.11
CA PHE A 80 -2.60 3.89 18.66
C PHE A 80 -1.96 3.08 19.78
N ALA A 81 -2.44 1.88 19.99
CA ALA A 81 -1.90 0.92 20.94
C ALA A 81 -1.74 -0.44 20.28
N ASP A 82 -0.67 -1.13 20.62
CA ASP A 82 -0.35 -2.49 20.22
C ASP A 82 0.25 -3.28 21.38
N LYS A 83 0.74 -4.47 21.14
CA LYS A 83 1.40 -5.28 22.19
C LYS A 83 2.70 -4.66 22.72
N GLY A 84 3.29 -3.69 22.01
CA GLY A 84 4.46 -2.91 22.45
C GLY A 84 4.09 -1.68 23.27
N CYS A 85 2.80 -1.36 23.37
CA CYS A 85 2.27 -0.21 24.08
C CYS A 85 1.61 -0.64 25.40
N LEU A 86 2.18 -0.24 26.53
CA LEU A 86 1.63 -0.54 27.86
C LEU A 86 0.60 0.51 28.25
N GLN A 87 -0.52 0.06 28.78
CA GLN A 87 -1.54 0.91 29.40
C GLN A 87 -1.44 0.77 30.91
N PHE A 88 -1.21 1.88 31.60
CA PHE A 88 -1.16 1.95 33.06
C PHE A 88 -2.48 2.54 33.56
N SER A 89 -3.31 1.74 34.23
CA SER A 89 -4.60 2.17 34.75
C SER A 89 -4.51 2.44 36.26
N TYR A 90 -4.82 3.67 36.63
CA TYR A 90 -4.90 4.16 38.02
C TYR A 90 -6.37 4.44 38.37
N ILE A 91 -6.89 3.72 39.34
CA ILE A 91 -8.24 3.90 39.87
C ILE A 91 -8.09 4.43 41.31
N VAL A 92 -8.42 5.69 41.48
CA VAL A 92 -7.99 6.45 42.67
C VAL A 92 -9.13 7.23 43.28
N LYS A 93 -8.90 7.78 44.47
CA LYS A 93 -9.89 8.61 45.16
C LYS A 93 -10.24 9.84 44.36
N ASP A 94 -11.40 10.41 44.63
CA ASP A 94 -11.89 11.61 43.98
C ASP A 94 -11.13 12.84 44.49
N ASP A 95 -9.98 13.09 43.92
CA ASP A 95 -9.18 14.29 44.10
C ASP A 95 -9.39 15.24 42.89
N GLN A 96 -8.93 16.48 43.04
CA GLN A 96 -8.90 17.43 41.91
C GLN A 96 -8.20 16.80 40.70
N VAL A 97 -8.77 16.94 39.51
CA VAL A 97 -8.26 16.34 38.27
C VAL A 97 -6.79 16.67 38.02
N GLU A 98 -6.39 17.93 38.25
CA GLU A 98 -5.02 18.39 38.04
C GLU A 98 -4.03 17.74 39.03
N ASP A 99 -4.44 17.50 40.25
CA ASP A 99 -3.63 16.83 41.26
C ASP A 99 -3.48 15.35 40.97
N THR A 100 -4.55 14.70 40.48
CA THR A 100 -4.51 13.32 39.98
C THR A 100 -3.50 13.17 38.85
N PHE A 101 -3.53 14.05 37.83
CA PHE A 101 -2.55 14.01 36.75
C PHE A 101 -1.12 14.20 37.25
N ARG A 102 -0.89 15.24 38.07
CA ARG A 102 0.44 15.54 38.62
C ARG A 102 1.01 14.36 39.42
N LYS A 103 0.21 13.76 40.29
CA LYS A 103 0.60 12.63 41.14
C LYS A 103 0.97 11.38 40.32
N TYR A 104 0.10 10.94 39.42
CA TYR A 104 0.28 9.64 38.75
C TYR A 104 1.12 9.71 37.46
N MET A 105 1.18 10.86 36.80
CA MET A 105 2.21 11.10 35.76
C MET A 105 3.60 11.16 36.39
N GLY A 106 3.73 11.86 37.56
CA GLY A 106 4.97 11.88 38.33
C GLY A 106 5.38 10.49 38.80
N ALA A 107 4.43 9.67 39.29
CA ALA A 107 4.69 8.30 39.70
C ALA A 107 5.17 7.43 38.49
N THR A 108 4.56 7.57 37.30
CA THR A 108 5.01 6.87 36.11
C THR A 108 6.42 7.31 35.68
N ALA A 109 6.70 8.62 35.70
CA ALA A 109 8.04 9.13 35.37
C ALA A 109 9.08 8.65 36.39
N HIS A 110 8.73 8.60 37.66
CA HIS A 110 9.61 8.09 38.74
C HIS A 110 9.96 6.60 38.54
N VAL A 111 9.01 5.77 38.09
CA VAL A 111 9.29 4.36 37.73
C VAL A 111 10.36 4.28 36.65
N LEU A 112 10.29 5.14 35.62
CA LEU A 112 11.28 5.18 34.56
C LEU A 112 12.63 5.70 35.05
N GLN A 113 12.64 6.78 35.84
CA GLN A 113 13.84 7.36 36.42
C GLN A 113 14.57 6.40 37.38
N ALA A 114 13.84 5.59 38.15
CA ALA A 114 14.40 4.56 39.00
C ALA A 114 15.04 3.38 38.23
N LEU A 115 14.88 3.37 36.91
CA LEU A 115 15.53 2.45 35.94
C LEU A 115 16.55 3.17 35.07
N ASP A 116 17.07 4.32 35.53
CA ASP A 116 18.04 5.18 34.86
C ASP A 116 17.57 5.70 33.47
N ILE A 117 16.24 5.77 33.27
CA ILE A 117 15.64 6.31 32.03
C ILE A 117 15.28 7.78 32.28
N PRO A 118 15.84 8.75 31.50
CA PRO A 118 15.69 10.19 31.76
C PRO A 118 14.30 10.70 31.33
N ALA A 119 13.26 10.29 32.04
CA ALA A 119 11.89 10.65 31.78
C ALA A 119 11.49 11.94 32.52
N GLU A 120 10.86 12.88 31.80
CA GLU A 120 10.41 14.15 32.33
C GLU A 120 8.90 14.33 32.08
N VAL A 121 8.17 14.75 33.10
CA VAL A 121 6.77 15.15 32.97
C VAL A 121 6.70 16.57 32.41
N THR A 122 6.01 16.75 31.30
CA THR A 122 5.86 18.06 30.69
C THR A 122 4.40 18.35 30.31
N GLY A 123 4.02 19.63 30.48
CA GLY A 123 2.64 20.04 30.24
C GLY A 123 1.65 19.40 31.23
N ARG A 124 0.43 19.11 30.76
CA ARG A 124 -0.62 18.55 31.62
C ARG A 124 -0.60 17.02 31.69
N ASN A 125 -0.19 16.35 30.65
CA ASN A 125 -0.47 14.91 30.48
C ASN A 125 0.54 14.14 29.60
N ASP A 126 1.77 14.63 29.43
CA ASP A 126 2.80 13.98 28.62
C ASP A 126 4.05 13.65 29.46
N ILE A 127 4.71 12.52 29.15
CA ILE A 127 6.07 12.21 29.59
C ILE A 127 6.96 12.20 28.35
N LEU A 128 8.10 12.88 28.45
CA LEU A 128 9.09 12.97 27.40
C LEU A 128 10.41 12.30 27.82
N ILE A 129 11.16 11.83 26.82
CA ILE A 129 12.58 11.47 26.91
C ILE A 129 13.25 12.17 25.74
N ASP A 130 14.30 12.95 25.98
CA ASP A 130 15.01 13.76 24.97
C ASP A 130 14.06 14.59 24.08
N GLY A 131 13.08 15.22 24.70
CA GLY A 131 12.09 16.04 24.00
C GLY A 131 11.09 15.28 23.11
N LYS A 132 11.11 13.94 23.14
CA LYS A 132 10.18 13.07 22.40
C LYS A 132 9.20 12.42 23.36
N LYS A 133 7.92 12.41 22.99
CA LYS A 133 6.87 11.83 23.82
C LYS A 133 6.98 10.31 23.87
N VAL A 134 6.98 9.75 25.09
CA VAL A 134 6.93 8.31 25.37
C VAL A 134 5.62 7.89 26.06
N ALA A 135 4.93 8.82 26.71
CA ALA A 135 3.65 8.54 27.36
C ALA A 135 2.68 9.71 27.24
N GLY A 136 1.41 9.39 27.27
CA GLY A 136 0.32 10.35 27.37
C GLY A 136 -0.82 9.81 28.20
N ALA A 137 -1.46 10.67 29.01
CA ALA A 137 -2.54 10.27 29.89
C ALA A 137 -3.89 10.83 29.47
N ALA A 138 -4.93 10.11 29.81
CA ALA A 138 -6.31 10.52 29.72
C ALA A 138 -7.08 10.11 30.98
N PHE A 139 -8.25 10.68 31.16
CA PHE A 139 -8.94 10.65 32.45
C PHE A 139 -10.46 10.64 32.25
N TYR A 140 -11.16 9.93 33.13
CA TYR A 140 -12.60 10.04 33.31
C TYR A 140 -12.98 9.80 34.79
N THR A 141 -14.15 10.27 35.19
CA THR A 141 -14.70 10.08 36.54
C THR A 141 -15.84 9.07 36.54
N THR A 142 -15.93 8.30 37.59
CA THR A 142 -17.13 7.55 37.99
C THR A 142 -17.75 8.23 39.23
N PRO A 143 -18.94 7.82 39.70
CA PRO A 143 -19.53 8.42 40.90
C PRO A 143 -18.66 8.31 42.16
N HIS A 144 -17.71 7.37 42.21
CA HIS A 144 -16.94 7.07 43.40
C HIS A 144 -15.42 7.19 43.21
N ARG A 145 -14.93 7.27 41.98
CA ARG A 145 -13.50 7.19 41.67
C ARG A 145 -13.12 7.99 40.46
N ASN A 146 -11.88 8.42 40.47
CA ASN A 146 -11.19 8.90 39.29
C ASN A 146 -10.46 7.73 38.63
N VAL A 147 -10.60 7.60 37.30
CA VAL A 147 -9.87 6.65 36.49
C VAL A 147 -8.94 7.42 35.55
N MET A 148 -7.65 7.28 35.80
CA MET A 148 -6.63 7.80 34.91
C MET A 148 -5.89 6.65 34.28
N HIS A 149 -5.76 6.68 32.97
CA HIS A 149 -4.90 5.75 32.23
C HIS A 149 -3.88 6.49 31.41
N ASN A 150 -2.65 5.99 31.42
CA ASN A 150 -1.61 6.50 30.55
C ASN A 150 -1.06 5.40 29.63
N THR A 151 -0.78 5.83 28.45
CA THR A 151 -0.21 5.01 27.37
C THR A 151 1.30 5.19 27.41
N LEU A 152 2.05 4.11 27.62
CA LEU A 152 3.50 4.10 27.63
C LEU A 152 4.01 3.32 26.40
N LEU A 153 4.68 4.02 25.48
CA LEU A 153 5.27 3.43 24.28
C LEU A 153 6.57 2.73 24.66
N PHE A 154 6.55 1.41 24.76
CA PHE A 154 7.74 0.62 25.08
C PHE A 154 8.46 0.12 23.83
N SER A 155 7.75 -0.59 22.94
CA SER A 155 8.24 -1.13 21.65
C SER A 155 7.14 -1.13 20.58
N SER A 156 6.32 -0.10 20.59
CA SER A 156 5.18 0.07 19.69
C SER A 156 5.64 0.39 18.25
N ASP A 157 4.87 -0.03 17.25
CA ASP A 157 5.14 0.35 15.86
C ASP A 157 4.68 1.80 15.60
N LEU A 158 5.65 2.71 15.68
CA LEU A 158 5.40 4.15 15.50
C LEU A 158 5.06 4.54 14.05
N ASN A 159 5.35 3.69 13.06
CA ASN A 159 5.03 3.97 11.66
C ASN A 159 3.53 3.80 11.41
N VAL A 160 2.91 2.80 12.03
CA VAL A 160 1.48 2.52 11.90
C VAL A 160 0.64 3.69 12.40
N LEU A 161 1.03 4.33 13.50
CA LEU A 161 0.32 5.48 14.07
C LEU A 161 0.07 6.60 13.05
N GLN A 162 1.09 6.93 12.23
CA GLN A 162 0.99 8.01 11.25
C GLN A 162 -0.02 7.73 10.13
N HIS A 163 -0.26 6.47 9.81
CA HIS A 163 -1.17 6.04 8.75
C HIS A 163 -2.61 5.83 9.25
N CYS A 164 -2.76 5.52 10.55
CA CYS A 164 -4.08 5.35 11.17
C CYS A 164 -4.84 6.66 11.33
N ILE A 165 -4.14 7.80 11.37
CA ILE A 165 -4.73 9.10 11.66
C ILE A 165 -4.86 9.92 10.37
N THR A 166 -6.03 10.53 10.17
CA THR A 166 -6.27 11.46 9.06
C THR A 166 -5.41 12.71 9.20
N THR A 167 -4.72 13.13 8.14
CA THR A 167 -3.85 14.30 8.15
C THR A 167 -4.66 15.61 8.27
N HIS A 168 -4.04 16.68 8.82
CA HIS A 168 -4.72 17.97 9.03
C HIS A 168 -5.32 18.60 7.77
N LYS A 169 -4.75 18.32 6.58
CA LYS A 169 -5.25 18.85 5.29
C LYS A 169 -6.54 18.18 4.82
N GLU A 170 -6.83 17.00 5.35
CA GLU A 170 -8.00 16.18 4.98
C GLU A 170 -9.10 16.26 6.03
N LYS A 171 -8.82 16.91 7.20
CA LYS A 171 -9.78 17.03 8.28
C LYS A 171 -10.93 17.97 7.94
N LEU A 172 -12.12 17.56 8.34
CA LEU A 172 -13.32 18.36 8.19
C LEU A 172 -13.32 19.54 9.18
N PRO A 173 -13.90 20.70 8.82
CA PRO A 173 -14.16 21.76 9.77
C PRO A 173 -15.26 21.30 10.75
N THR A 174 -14.89 20.87 11.94
CA THR A 174 -15.80 20.43 13.00
C THR A 174 -15.43 21.09 14.33
N LYS A 175 -16.39 21.15 15.27
CA LYS A 175 -16.17 21.66 16.63
C LYS A 175 -15.46 20.66 17.55
N GLY A 176 -14.90 19.55 17.03
CA GLY A 176 -14.25 18.50 17.81
C GLY A 176 -12.79 18.78 18.16
N ILE A 177 -12.25 17.99 19.11
CA ILE A 177 -10.84 18.00 19.50
C ILE A 177 -10.03 17.29 18.41
N THR A 178 -8.99 17.95 17.86
CA THR A 178 -8.10 17.40 16.84
C THR A 178 -6.84 16.79 17.45
N SER A 179 -6.35 15.67 16.87
CA SER A 179 -5.07 15.07 17.26
C SER A 179 -3.91 15.91 16.74
N LEU A 180 -2.92 16.19 17.59
CA LEU A 180 -1.68 16.88 17.24
C LEU A 180 -0.58 15.83 16.99
N SER A 181 0.14 15.96 15.88
CA SER A 181 1.33 15.12 15.62
C SER A 181 2.49 15.63 16.48
N LYS A 182 2.83 14.90 17.54
CA LYS A 182 4.05 15.13 18.33
C LYS A 182 5.13 14.13 17.93
N LYS A 183 6.41 14.52 18.04
CA LYS A 183 7.50 13.55 17.89
C LYS A 183 7.39 12.53 19.02
N VAL A 184 7.34 11.26 18.70
CA VAL A 184 7.21 10.13 19.63
C VAL A 184 8.45 9.23 19.56
N THR A 185 8.71 8.48 20.63
CA THR A 185 9.75 7.45 20.69
C THR A 185 9.32 6.32 21.63
N ASN A 186 10.02 5.18 21.56
CA ASN A 186 9.81 4.06 22.46
C ASN A 186 10.77 4.09 23.64
N VAL A 187 10.29 3.75 24.85
CA VAL A 187 11.12 3.58 26.05
C VAL A 187 12.19 2.52 25.84
N GLY A 188 11.90 1.43 25.12
CA GLY A 188 12.85 0.37 24.80
C GLY A 188 14.10 0.81 24.04
N ASN A 189 14.11 2.02 23.45
CA ASN A 189 15.31 2.60 22.84
C ASN A 189 16.32 3.15 23.86
N TYR A 190 15.92 3.27 25.13
CA TYR A 190 16.70 3.90 26.21
C TYR A 190 17.06 2.94 27.35
N THR A 191 16.71 1.67 27.23
CA THR A 191 16.95 0.66 28.25
C THR A 191 17.11 -0.73 27.65
N ALA A 192 17.86 -1.58 28.36
CA ALA A 192 18.04 -3.00 28.01
C ALA A 192 17.01 -3.92 28.70
N ILE A 193 16.18 -3.41 29.60
CA ILE A 193 15.18 -4.25 30.27
C ILE A 193 14.05 -4.66 29.33
N THR A 194 13.45 -5.80 29.62
CA THR A 194 12.28 -6.26 28.86
C THR A 194 11.00 -5.55 29.32
N LYS A 195 9.97 -5.61 28.48
CA LYS A 195 8.64 -5.10 28.82
C LYS A 195 8.11 -5.71 30.13
N ASP A 196 8.26 -7.02 30.32
CA ASP A 196 7.76 -7.73 31.49
C ASP A 196 8.54 -7.37 32.76
N GLN A 197 9.83 -7.10 32.64
CA GLN A 197 10.65 -6.56 33.73
C GLN A 197 10.18 -5.17 34.15
N LEU A 198 9.86 -4.28 33.18
CA LEU A 198 9.29 -2.97 33.47
C LEU A 198 7.94 -3.09 34.19
N VAL A 199 7.04 -3.96 33.72
CA VAL A 199 5.72 -4.18 34.36
C VAL A 199 5.89 -4.69 35.80
N SER A 200 6.77 -5.66 36.01
CA SER A 200 7.05 -6.22 37.34
C SER A 200 7.63 -5.16 38.28
N PHE A 201 8.55 -4.34 37.78
CA PHE A 201 9.14 -3.23 38.54
C PHE A 201 8.10 -2.17 38.89
N ALA A 202 7.28 -1.74 37.91
CA ALA A 202 6.20 -0.78 38.12
C ALA A 202 5.19 -1.28 39.17
N ARG A 203 4.79 -2.56 39.08
CA ARG A 203 3.92 -3.21 40.08
C ARG A 203 4.53 -3.11 41.49
N LYS A 204 5.81 -3.46 41.65
CA LYS A 204 6.51 -3.43 42.95
C LYS A 204 6.62 -2.03 43.48
N GLN A 205 6.96 -1.05 42.68
CA GLN A 205 7.09 0.35 43.06
C GLN A 205 5.74 0.97 43.47
N MET A 206 4.66 0.67 42.72
CA MET A 206 3.34 1.27 42.97
C MET A 206 2.56 0.58 44.06
N CYS A 207 2.68 -0.74 44.22
CA CYS A 207 1.80 -1.54 45.07
C CYS A 207 2.52 -2.35 46.13
N GLY A 208 3.86 -2.49 46.06
CA GLY A 208 4.60 -3.46 46.88
C GLY A 208 4.05 -4.87 46.67
N ASP A 209 3.75 -5.56 47.77
CA ASP A 209 3.19 -6.92 47.73
C ASP A 209 1.64 -6.95 47.80
N LYS A 210 1.00 -5.76 47.85
CA LYS A 210 -0.45 -5.64 47.95
C LYS A 210 -1.11 -5.95 46.61
N ALA A 211 -1.82 -7.07 46.53
CA ALA A 211 -2.55 -7.46 45.32
C ALA A 211 -3.98 -7.93 45.66
N ARG A 212 -4.86 -7.87 44.68
CA ARG A 212 -6.21 -8.41 44.71
C ARG A 212 -6.52 -9.09 43.38
N THR A 213 -6.83 -10.37 43.43
CA THR A 213 -7.22 -11.13 42.28
C THR A 213 -8.73 -11.00 42.04
N LEU A 214 -9.13 -10.77 40.79
CA LEU A 214 -10.54 -10.77 40.40
C LEU A 214 -11.11 -12.18 40.51
N SER A 215 -12.24 -12.32 41.19
CA SER A 215 -12.96 -13.59 41.31
C SER A 215 -13.74 -13.91 40.02
N GLU A 216 -14.22 -15.14 39.94
CA GLU A 216 -15.11 -15.53 38.81
C GLU A 216 -16.41 -14.71 38.78
N ALA A 217 -16.93 -14.29 39.93
CA ALA A 217 -18.09 -13.43 40.00
C ALA A 217 -17.79 -12.03 39.43
N ASP A 218 -16.61 -11.46 39.79
CA ASP A 218 -16.14 -10.21 39.22
C ASP A 218 -15.99 -10.31 37.70
N MET A 219 -15.41 -11.42 37.23
CA MET A 219 -15.19 -11.68 35.79
C MET A 219 -16.49 -11.84 35.00
N ARG A 220 -17.56 -12.38 35.61
CA ARG A 220 -18.89 -12.42 34.98
C ARG A 220 -19.49 -11.02 34.85
N SER A 221 -19.44 -10.21 35.91
CA SER A 221 -19.94 -8.84 35.90
C SER A 221 -19.17 -7.96 34.90
N ILE A 222 -17.85 -8.12 34.82
CA ILE A 222 -17.01 -7.46 33.82
C ILE A 222 -17.45 -7.88 32.42
N GLY A 223 -17.81 -9.14 32.19
CA GLY A 223 -18.31 -9.63 30.90
C GLY A 223 -19.60 -8.93 30.45
N GLU A 224 -20.49 -8.57 31.35
CA GLU A 224 -21.69 -7.79 31.00
C GLU A 224 -21.34 -6.34 30.62
N LEU A 225 -20.43 -5.70 31.35
CA LEU A 225 -19.93 -4.37 31.00
C LEU A 225 -19.20 -4.39 29.65
N GLU A 226 -18.41 -5.43 29.37
CA GLU A 226 -17.68 -5.59 28.12
C GLU A 226 -18.61 -5.58 26.88
N LYS A 227 -19.82 -6.16 27.00
CA LYS A 227 -20.82 -6.14 25.91
C LYS A 227 -21.22 -4.71 25.55
N VAL A 228 -21.41 -3.86 26.57
CA VAL A 228 -21.73 -2.45 26.38
C VAL A 228 -20.59 -1.73 25.66
N TRP A 229 -19.35 -1.94 26.11
CA TRP A 229 -18.17 -1.32 25.53
C TRP A 229 -17.89 -1.75 24.08
N LYS A 230 -18.34 -2.94 23.67
CA LYS A 230 -18.24 -3.46 22.30
C LYS A 230 -19.35 -2.99 21.38
N SER A 231 -20.41 -2.39 21.94
CA SER A 231 -21.57 -2.01 21.13
C SER A 231 -21.24 -0.92 20.12
N LYS A 232 -21.85 -0.98 18.94
CA LYS A 232 -21.73 0.08 17.93
C LYS A 232 -22.23 1.43 18.46
N GLU A 233 -23.28 1.40 19.28
CA GLU A 233 -23.80 2.56 19.99
C GLU A 233 -22.71 3.24 20.83
N PHE A 234 -21.93 2.48 21.57
CA PHE A 234 -20.87 3.04 22.38
C PHE A 234 -19.74 3.62 21.53
N ILE A 235 -19.31 2.91 20.50
CA ILE A 235 -18.18 3.30 19.65
C ILE A 235 -18.54 4.51 18.78
N TYR A 236 -19.72 4.54 18.17
CA TYR A 236 -20.14 5.53 17.18
C TYR A 236 -21.32 6.42 17.65
N GLY A 237 -22.14 5.98 18.61
CA GLY A 237 -23.35 6.66 19.05
C GLY A 237 -23.13 8.02 19.71
N ASN A 238 -21.90 8.28 20.17
CA ASN A 238 -21.47 9.59 20.68
C ASN A 238 -20.89 10.50 19.58
N ASP A 239 -20.84 10.02 18.32
CA ASP A 239 -20.52 10.91 17.22
C ASP A 239 -21.65 11.93 17.08
N PRO A 240 -21.35 13.24 17.14
CA PRO A 240 -22.38 14.25 16.91
C PRO A 240 -22.94 14.06 15.51
N SER A 241 -24.24 14.29 15.32
CA SER A 241 -24.81 14.44 14.00
C SER A 241 -24.03 15.53 13.26
N PHE A 242 -23.39 15.19 12.17
CA PHE A 242 -22.57 16.13 11.44
C PHE A 242 -22.74 15.98 9.95
N THR A 243 -22.52 17.07 9.26
CA THR A 243 -22.48 17.08 7.81
C THR A 243 -21.04 16.92 7.34
N VAL A 244 -20.76 15.83 6.66
CA VAL A 244 -19.52 15.65 5.93
C VAL A 244 -19.61 16.43 4.64
N VAL A 245 -18.72 17.39 4.45
CA VAL A 245 -18.63 18.13 3.20
C VAL A 245 -17.36 17.68 2.46
N ARG A 246 -17.55 17.18 1.24
CA ARG A 246 -16.46 16.78 0.34
C ARG A 246 -16.58 17.58 -0.95
N ARG A 247 -15.47 18.13 -1.40
CA ARG A 247 -15.41 18.95 -2.61
C ARG A 247 -14.28 18.51 -3.52
N HIS A 248 -14.60 18.23 -4.78
CA HIS A 248 -13.59 17.88 -5.77
C HIS A 248 -13.95 18.43 -7.16
N ARG A 249 -12.94 18.89 -7.90
CA ARG A 249 -13.12 19.25 -9.31
C ARG A 249 -12.61 18.12 -10.19
N PHE A 250 -13.52 17.59 -11.01
CA PHE A 250 -13.20 16.59 -12.03
C PHE A 250 -13.17 17.26 -13.39
N PRO A 251 -12.14 17.06 -14.23
CA PRO A 251 -12.05 17.74 -15.55
C PRO A 251 -13.29 17.54 -16.41
N GLU A 252 -13.88 16.32 -16.41
CA GLU A 252 -15.02 15.97 -17.27
C GLU A 252 -16.39 16.18 -16.62
N ALA A 253 -16.45 16.21 -15.28
CA ALA A 253 -17.72 16.30 -14.54
C ALA A 253 -17.94 17.66 -13.85
N GLY A 254 -16.93 18.55 -13.81
CA GLY A 254 -17.02 19.84 -13.14
C GLY A 254 -16.67 19.79 -11.65
N LEU A 255 -17.02 20.86 -10.93
CA LEU A 255 -16.86 20.96 -9.49
C LEU A 255 -18.07 20.34 -8.80
N ILE A 256 -17.81 19.33 -7.95
CA ILE A 256 -18.89 18.66 -7.19
C ILE A 256 -18.58 18.79 -5.70
N THR A 257 -19.60 19.18 -4.95
CA THR A 257 -19.59 19.22 -3.49
C THR A 257 -20.66 18.25 -2.98
N ALA A 258 -20.22 17.23 -2.25
CA ALA A 258 -21.09 16.29 -1.57
C ALA A 258 -21.32 16.73 -0.12
N TYR A 259 -22.55 16.81 0.30
CA TYR A 259 -23.00 17.01 1.67
C TYR A 259 -23.64 15.72 2.15
N LEU A 260 -23.06 15.09 3.16
CA LEU A 260 -23.57 13.86 3.75
C LEU A 260 -23.94 14.12 5.21
N GLU A 261 -25.12 13.76 5.60
CA GLU A 261 -25.47 13.63 7.01
C GLU A 261 -25.09 12.23 7.47
N ILE A 262 -24.23 12.15 8.48
CA ILE A 262 -23.74 10.89 9.05
C ILE A 262 -24.22 10.79 10.49
N ARG A 263 -24.85 9.68 10.82
CA ARG A 263 -25.24 9.33 12.18
C ARG A 263 -24.82 7.90 12.50
N ASN A 264 -24.16 7.69 13.62
CA ASN A 264 -23.65 6.37 14.05
C ASN A 264 -22.83 5.66 12.95
N ASN A 265 -21.96 6.41 12.27
CA ASN A 265 -21.17 5.98 11.10
C ASN A 265 -22.03 5.47 9.91
N THR A 266 -23.28 5.91 9.81
CA THR A 266 -24.22 5.52 8.76
C THR A 266 -24.64 6.77 8.00
N ILE A 267 -24.73 6.68 6.67
CA ILE A 267 -25.20 7.77 5.81
C ILE A 267 -26.71 7.88 5.94
N GLU A 268 -27.20 9.01 6.43
CA GLU A 268 -28.64 9.32 6.47
C GLU A 268 -29.11 10.02 5.19
N THR A 269 -28.32 10.96 4.71
CA THR A 269 -28.61 11.69 3.46
C THR A 269 -27.35 12.00 2.68
N LEU A 270 -27.49 12.04 1.36
CA LEU A 270 -26.49 12.57 0.42
C LEU A 270 -27.11 13.67 -0.43
N THR A 271 -26.52 14.84 -0.44
CA THR A 271 -26.86 15.94 -1.35
C THR A 271 -25.62 16.35 -2.15
N LEU A 272 -25.74 16.43 -3.47
CA LEU A 272 -24.69 16.95 -4.34
C LEU A 272 -25.01 18.37 -4.81
N ARG A 273 -24.01 19.24 -4.84
CA ARG A 273 -24.09 20.60 -5.39
C ARG A 273 -22.83 20.91 -6.21
N GLY A 274 -22.97 21.77 -7.21
CA GLY A 274 -21.81 22.16 -8.05
C GLY A 274 -22.21 22.57 -9.46
N ASP A 275 -21.21 22.63 -10.34
CA ASP A 275 -21.34 23.02 -11.76
C ASP A 275 -21.39 21.80 -12.71
N TYR A 276 -21.84 20.65 -12.19
CA TYR A 276 -21.99 19.40 -12.95
C TYR A 276 -23.33 19.32 -13.70
N PHE A 277 -23.38 18.46 -14.73
CA PHE A 277 -24.61 18.21 -15.50
C PHE A 277 -25.24 16.88 -15.08
N LEU A 278 -26.49 16.94 -14.62
CA LEU A 278 -27.33 15.76 -14.42
C LEU A 278 -27.85 15.26 -15.77
N LEU A 279 -27.72 13.98 -16.03
CA LEU A 279 -28.29 13.27 -17.18
C LEU A 279 -29.61 12.58 -16.78
N GLN A 280 -29.71 12.16 -15.50
CA GLN A 280 -30.88 11.54 -14.89
C GLN A 280 -31.01 12.00 -13.44
N ASP A 281 -32.13 11.61 -12.77
CA ASP A 281 -32.32 11.91 -11.36
C ASP A 281 -31.21 11.33 -10.48
N LEU A 282 -30.84 12.04 -9.43
CA LEU A 282 -29.85 11.63 -8.45
C LEU A 282 -30.40 10.61 -7.42
N ALA A 283 -31.71 10.46 -7.32
CA ALA A 283 -32.39 9.61 -6.34
C ALA A 283 -31.79 8.18 -6.28
N PRO A 284 -31.49 7.48 -7.40
CA PRO A 284 -30.91 6.15 -7.32
C PRO A 284 -29.59 6.09 -6.53
N VAL A 285 -28.73 7.11 -6.65
CA VAL A 285 -27.46 7.18 -5.89
C VAL A 285 -27.73 7.51 -4.43
N SER A 286 -28.61 8.46 -4.15
CA SER A 286 -28.95 8.87 -2.78
C SER A 286 -29.62 7.75 -2.01
N ASP A 287 -30.55 7.04 -2.64
CA ASP A 287 -31.28 5.93 -2.01
C ASP A 287 -30.40 4.71 -1.78
N ALA A 288 -29.51 4.39 -2.74
CA ALA A 288 -28.57 3.28 -2.57
C ALA A 288 -27.57 3.51 -1.44
N LEU A 289 -27.23 4.76 -1.14
CA LEU A 289 -26.29 5.11 -0.07
C LEU A 289 -26.98 5.35 1.28
N LYS A 290 -28.28 5.47 1.31
CA LYS A 290 -29.03 5.66 2.56
C LYS A 290 -28.91 4.44 3.46
N HIS A 291 -28.61 4.69 4.74
CA HIS A 291 -28.37 3.66 5.76
C HIS A 291 -27.15 2.75 5.49
N VAL A 292 -26.27 3.13 4.57
CA VAL A 292 -24.99 2.44 4.33
C VAL A 292 -23.94 2.96 5.29
N THR A 293 -23.10 2.05 5.80
CA THR A 293 -21.96 2.42 6.65
C THR A 293 -21.01 3.35 5.87
N PHE A 294 -20.60 4.46 6.48
CA PHE A 294 -19.70 5.43 5.84
C PHE A 294 -18.26 4.93 5.82
N ASP A 295 -18.00 3.92 5.03
CA ASP A 295 -16.68 3.43 4.65
C ASP A 295 -16.65 3.08 3.15
N ARG A 296 -15.45 3.05 2.58
CA ARG A 296 -15.26 2.88 1.13
C ARG A 296 -15.85 1.58 0.59
N GLU A 297 -15.63 0.46 1.28
CA GLU A 297 -16.06 -0.86 0.84
C GLU A 297 -17.59 -0.98 0.82
N SER A 298 -18.24 -0.53 1.89
CA SER A 298 -19.70 -0.53 2.01
C SER A 298 -20.36 0.36 0.95
N VAL A 299 -19.81 1.54 0.70
CA VAL A 299 -20.28 2.47 -0.33
C VAL A 299 -19.99 1.94 -1.74
N GLU A 300 -18.84 1.33 -2.00
CA GLU A 300 -18.51 0.70 -3.27
C GLU A 300 -19.48 -0.44 -3.61
N LYS A 301 -19.77 -1.28 -2.63
CA LYS A 301 -20.75 -2.37 -2.75
C LYS A 301 -22.18 -1.83 -3.03
N ALA A 302 -22.59 -0.80 -2.32
CA ALA A 302 -23.90 -0.17 -2.51
C ALA A 302 -24.06 0.47 -3.90
N LEU A 303 -22.98 1.05 -4.44
CA LEU A 303 -22.96 1.62 -5.80
C LEU A 303 -22.77 0.55 -6.89
N GLY A 304 -22.51 -0.71 -6.55
CA GLY A 304 -22.18 -1.76 -7.53
C GLY A 304 -23.28 -2.06 -8.54
N GLY A 305 -24.55 -1.78 -8.19
CA GLY A 305 -25.71 -1.91 -9.08
C GLY A 305 -26.08 -0.64 -9.87
N ILE A 306 -25.31 0.45 -9.72
CA ILE A 306 -25.59 1.76 -10.29
C ILE A 306 -24.40 2.21 -11.12
N ASP A 307 -24.65 2.66 -12.35
CA ASP A 307 -23.64 3.36 -13.14
C ASP A 307 -23.83 4.87 -13.01
N THR A 308 -23.00 5.50 -12.17
CA THR A 308 -23.05 6.94 -11.93
C THR A 308 -22.73 7.78 -13.19
N SER A 309 -22.14 7.18 -14.24
CA SER A 309 -21.87 7.86 -15.50
C SER A 309 -23.13 8.17 -16.31
N HIS A 310 -24.18 7.39 -16.11
CA HIS A 310 -25.50 7.63 -16.70
C HIS A 310 -26.34 8.67 -15.93
N ILE A 311 -25.91 9.01 -14.71
CA ILE A 311 -26.63 9.95 -13.84
C ILE A 311 -25.97 11.34 -13.89
N ILE A 312 -24.65 11.38 -13.81
CA ILE A 312 -23.88 12.63 -13.85
C ILE A 312 -22.85 12.54 -14.98
N ARG A 313 -22.91 13.47 -15.92
CA ARG A 313 -21.96 13.52 -17.06
C ARG A 313 -20.51 13.53 -16.58
N GLY A 314 -19.71 12.59 -17.10
CA GLY A 314 -18.29 12.49 -16.79
C GLY A 314 -17.96 11.94 -15.38
N MET A 315 -18.97 11.49 -14.61
CA MET A 315 -18.80 10.82 -13.33
C MET A 315 -18.75 9.31 -13.53
N SER A 316 -18.03 8.62 -12.63
CA SER A 316 -18.03 7.16 -12.52
C SER A 316 -18.08 6.77 -11.05
N ASN A 317 -18.41 5.50 -10.74
CA ASN A 317 -18.44 5.01 -9.35
C ASN A 317 -17.08 5.22 -8.66
N SER A 318 -15.97 5.03 -9.37
CA SER A 318 -14.62 5.30 -8.83
C SER A 318 -14.38 6.80 -8.55
N LYS A 319 -14.90 7.69 -9.37
CA LYS A 319 -14.86 9.15 -9.12
C LYS A 319 -15.78 9.53 -7.95
N MET A 320 -16.94 8.87 -7.78
CA MET A 320 -17.82 9.07 -6.63
C MET A 320 -17.11 8.65 -5.33
N LEU A 321 -16.51 7.49 -5.29
CA LEU A 321 -15.69 7.04 -4.16
C LEU A 321 -14.52 8.00 -3.87
N ARG A 322 -13.88 8.53 -4.91
CA ARG A 322 -12.84 9.54 -4.77
C ARG A 322 -13.37 10.86 -4.22
N LEU A 323 -14.57 11.27 -4.58
CA LEU A 323 -15.25 12.46 -4.02
C LEU A 323 -15.50 12.27 -2.52
N LEU A 324 -16.01 11.11 -2.12
CA LEU A 324 -16.45 10.85 -0.74
C LEU A 324 -15.28 10.55 0.22
N PHE A 325 -14.27 9.81 -0.23
CA PHE A 325 -13.18 9.29 0.61
C PHE A 325 -11.79 9.77 0.21
N GLY A 326 -11.67 10.60 -0.83
CA GLY A 326 -10.37 10.96 -1.38
C GLY A 326 -9.79 9.87 -2.31
N ARG A 327 -8.48 9.95 -2.57
CA ARG A 327 -7.77 8.85 -3.25
C ARG A 327 -7.72 7.65 -2.32
N PRO A 328 -7.83 6.41 -2.86
CA PRO A 328 -7.53 5.24 -2.03
C PRO A 328 -6.16 5.42 -1.37
N PRO A 329 -5.97 4.93 -0.14
CA PRO A 329 -4.66 5.00 0.49
C PRO A 329 -3.64 4.38 -0.46
N HIS A 330 -2.61 5.17 -0.81
CA HIS A 330 -1.48 4.64 -1.57
C HIS A 330 -0.82 3.58 -0.71
N VAL A 331 -0.80 2.35 -1.16
CA VAL A 331 0.07 1.33 -0.57
C VAL A 331 1.49 1.89 -0.72
N MET A 332 2.10 2.33 0.40
CA MET A 332 3.43 2.93 0.35
C MET A 332 4.42 1.94 -0.23
N LYS A 333 5.24 2.41 -1.20
CA LYS A 333 6.30 1.58 -1.76
C LYS A 333 7.23 1.12 -0.62
N PRO A 334 7.38 -0.19 -0.41
CA PRO A 334 8.31 -0.73 0.57
C PRO A 334 9.75 -0.26 0.32
N GLU A 335 10.61 -0.34 1.33
CA GLU A 335 12.01 0.10 1.21
C GLU A 335 12.79 -0.62 0.11
N TRP A 336 12.52 -1.90 -0.11
CA TRP A 336 13.17 -2.70 -1.15
C TRP A 336 12.81 -2.28 -2.60
N LEU A 337 11.86 -1.37 -2.79
CA LEU A 337 11.53 -0.75 -4.09
C LEU A 337 12.15 0.64 -4.28
N ARG A 338 12.99 1.09 -3.36
CA ARG A 338 13.74 2.34 -3.52
C ARG A 338 14.92 2.13 -4.47
N THR A 339 15.06 3.03 -5.42
CA THR A 339 16.18 3.04 -6.38
C THR A 339 17.03 4.29 -6.17
N SER A 340 18.33 4.18 -6.47
CA SER A 340 19.23 5.33 -6.41
C SER A 340 18.91 6.32 -7.54
N MET A 341 18.82 7.59 -7.20
CA MET A 341 18.68 8.70 -8.16
C MET A 341 20.04 9.25 -8.63
N ALA A 342 21.14 8.65 -8.18
CA ALA A 342 22.47 9.09 -8.56
C ALA A 342 22.70 8.96 -10.07
N THR A 343 23.30 9.96 -10.68
CA THR A 343 23.71 9.99 -12.08
C THR A 343 25.24 10.13 -12.17
N ASN A 344 25.82 9.77 -13.31
CA ASN A 344 27.23 9.95 -13.62
C ASN A 344 27.41 10.41 -15.07
N GLN A 345 28.64 10.57 -15.54
CA GLN A 345 28.92 10.99 -16.92
C GLN A 345 28.33 10.02 -17.95
N HIS A 346 28.45 8.72 -17.74
CA HIS A 346 27.87 7.72 -18.66
C HIS A 346 26.36 7.81 -18.80
N TYR A 347 25.64 8.22 -17.73
CA TYR A 347 24.21 8.51 -17.83
C TYR A 347 23.96 9.66 -18.81
N GLY A 348 24.71 10.76 -18.67
CA GLY A 348 24.61 11.93 -19.56
C GLY A 348 24.97 11.58 -21.03
N ASP A 349 25.99 10.78 -21.24
CA ASP A 349 26.41 10.33 -22.56
C ASP A 349 25.33 9.46 -23.22
N THR A 350 24.79 8.48 -22.48
CA THR A 350 23.68 7.62 -22.96
C THR A 350 22.47 8.46 -23.35
N GLN A 351 22.05 9.38 -22.47
CA GLN A 351 20.93 10.29 -22.73
C GLN A 351 21.18 11.16 -23.97
N SER A 352 22.37 11.72 -24.09
CA SER A 352 22.78 12.55 -25.22
C SER A 352 22.72 11.79 -26.55
N ILE A 353 23.22 10.54 -26.61
CA ILE A 353 23.20 9.72 -27.82
C ILE A 353 21.76 9.42 -28.24
N ILE A 354 20.88 9.05 -27.30
CA ILE A 354 19.48 8.73 -27.57
C ILE A 354 18.76 9.98 -28.12
N HIS A 355 18.85 11.11 -27.41
CA HIS A 355 18.12 12.33 -27.80
C HIS A 355 18.65 12.99 -29.08
N LYS A 356 19.97 13.04 -29.30
CA LYS A 356 20.57 13.59 -30.53
C LYS A 356 20.19 12.80 -31.77
N ASN A 357 19.98 11.49 -31.65
CA ASN A 357 19.57 10.63 -32.75
C ASN A 357 18.04 10.53 -32.89
N SER A 358 17.26 11.28 -32.07
CA SER A 358 15.78 11.22 -32.00
C SER A 358 15.26 9.79 -31.86
N LEU A 359 15.89 9.01 -30.96
CA LEU A 359 15.52 7.63 -30.68
C LEU A 359 14.68 7.55 -29.42
N HIS A 360 13.88 6.49 -29.33
CA HIS A 360 13.03 6.21 -28.19
C HIS A 360 13.54 5.03 -27.40
N THR A 361 13.28 5.03 -26.08
CA THR A 361 13.62 3.91 -25.20
C THR A 361 12.44 3.58 -24.30
N ILE A 362 12.22 2.29 -24.04
CA ILE A 362 11.24 1.85 -23.06
C ILE A 362 11.65 2.26 -21.62
N CYS A 363 12.93 2.57 -21.41
CA CYS A 363 13.44 3.08 -20.15
C CYS A 363 12.81 4.44 -19.79
N GLU A 364 12.58 5.32 -20.77
CA GLU A 364 11.90 6.60 -20.59
C GLU A 364 10.38 6.46 -20.70
N SER A 365 9.90 5.92 -21.83
CA SER A 365 8.47 5.80 -22.10
C SER A 365 7.74 4.95 -21.05
N GLY A 366 8.37 3.88 -20.56
CA GLY A 366 7.83 2.99 -19.54
C GLY A 366 8.07 3.43 -18.09
N LEU A 367 8.70 4.58 -17.84
CA LEU A 367 9.11 5.05 -16.49
C LEU A 367 9.86 3.97 -15.70
N CYS A 368 10.84 3.31 -16.34
CA CYS A 368 11.56 2.18 -15.77
C CYS A 368 12.31 2.58 -14.49
N PRO A 369 12.13 1.86 -13.35
CA PRO A 369 12.81 2.18 -12.10
C PRO A 369 14.33 2.00 -12.18
N ASN A 370 14.82 1.16 -13.12
CA ASN A 370 16.23 0.84 -13.28
C ASN A 370 16.95 1.78 -14.28
N ARG A 371 16.25 2.78 -14.85
CA ARG A 371 16.85 3.66 -15.87
C ARG A 371 18.17 4.27 -15.42
N ASN A 372 18.22 4.80 -14.18
CA ASN A 372 19.42 5.44 -13.67
C ASN A 372 20.61 4.46 -13.56
N GLU A 373 20.35 3.23 -13.13
CA GLU A 373 21.36 2.18 -13.02
C GLU A 373 21.85 1.75 -14.41
N CYS A 374 20.92 1.36 -15.30
CA CYS A 374 21.27 0.89 -16.65
C CYS A 374 22.02 1.95 -17.46
N TRP A 375 21.56 3.20 -17.45
CA TRP A 375 22.20 4.28 -18.21
C TRP A 375 23.55 4.69 -17.63
N ARG A 376 23.75 4.55 -16.31
CA ARG A 376 25.08 4.69 -15.70
C ARG A 376 26.05 3.61 -16.16
N MET A 377 25.55 2.43 -16.49
CA MET A 377 26.34 1.33 -17.06
C MET A 377 26.46 1.42 -18.59
N GLY A 378 25.94 2.48 -19.21
CA GLY A 378 25.97 2.66 -20.66
C GLY A 378 25.01 1.75 -21.42
N THR A 379 23.96 1.20 -20.79
CA THR A 379 23.01 0.29 -21.41
C THR A 379 21.62 0.91 -21.50
N ALA A 380 20.91 0.67 -22.63
CA ALA A 380 19.53 1.08 -22.84
C ALA A 380 18.77 0.04 -23.67
N THR A 381 17.46 -0.03 -23.48
CA THR A 381 16.57 -0.84 -24.35
C THR A 381 15.92 0.09 -25.37
N PHE A 382 16.30 -0.05 -26.64
CA PHE A 382 15.74 0.77 -27.72
C PHE A 382 14.30 0.34 -27.99
N MET A 383 13.43 1.34 -28.18
CA MET A 383 12.04 1.14 -28.57
C MET A 383 11.85 1.69 -29.99
N ILE A 384 11.63 0.80 -30.95
CA ILE A 384 11.50 1.13 -32.36
C ILE A 384 10.04 1.27 -32.82
N GLY A 385 9.84 1.85 -33.99
CA GLY A 385 8.51 2.08 -34.55
C GLY A 385 7.83 3.35 -34.04
N GLY A 386 8.59 4.24 -33.36
CA GLY A 386 8.12 5.49 -32.80
C GLY A 386 7.81 5.40 -31.29
N ASP A 387 7.09 6.40 -30.78
CA ASP A 387 6.76 6.56 -29.34
C ASP A 387 5.26 6.42 -29.03
N ILE A 388 4.40 6.24 -30.04
CA ILE A 388 2.95 6.09 -29.91
C ILE A 388 2.56 4.66 -30.27
N CYS A 389 1.92 3.95 -29.34
CA CYS A 389 1.43 2.60 -29.51
C CYS A 389 -0.03 2.59 -29.96
N THR A 390 -0.43 1.70 -30.87
CA THR A 390 -1.82 1.51 -31.27
C THR A 390 -2.67 0.88 -30.15
N ARG A 391 -2.03 0.27 -29.13
CA ARG A 391 -2.70 -0.41 -28.02
C ARG A 391 -2.62 0.41 -26.74
N HIS A 392 -3.58 0.19 -25.80
CA HIS A 392 -3.66 0.89 -24.52
C HIS A 392 -3.71 -0.09 -23.35
N CYS A 393 -2.67 -0.89 -23.20
CA CYS A 393 -2.54 -1.79 -22.06
C CYS A 393 -2.52 -0.99 -20.75
N LYS A 394 -3.38 -1.37 -19.79
CA LYS A 394 -3.63 -0.58 -18.59
C LYS A 394 -2.46 -0.50 -17.59
N PHE A 395 -1.38 -1.22 -17.83
CA PHE A 395 -0.14 -1.18 -17.06
C PHE A 395 0.95 -0.31 -17.69
N CYS A 396 0.85 -0.02 -19.00
CA CYS A 396 1.92 0.55 -19.80
C CYS A 396 1.82 2.07 -19.87
N ASN A 397 2.93 2.76 -19.63
CA ASN A 397 3.00 4.23 -19.69
C ASN A 397 3.35 4.79 -21.06
N THR A 398 3.63 3.93 -22.07
CA THR A 398 3.86 4.38 -23.43
C THR A 398 2.61 5.08 -23.97
N LEU A 399 2.80 6.17 -24.70
CA LEU A 399 1.71 6.94 -25.28
C LEU A 399 0.86 6.04 -26.19
N SER A 400 -0.45 6.16 -26.08
CA SER A 400 -1.40 5.40 -26.89
C SER A 400 -2.15 6.32 -27.83
N GLY A 401 -2.31 5.89 -29.09
CA GLY A 401 -3.02 6.70 -30.08
C GLY A 401 -2.75 6.27 -31.50
N ARG A 402 -2.86 7.21 -32.44
CA ARG A 402 -2.52 7.00 -33.84
C ARG A 402 -1.03 7.34 -34.05
N PRO A 403 -0.17 6.35 -34.35
CA PRO A 403 1.25 6.59 -34.59
C PRO A 403 1.52 7.44 -35.83
N LEU A 404 2.67 8.10 -35.83
CA LEU A 404 3.20 8.75 -37.01
C LEU A 404 3.75 7.68 -37.99
N PRO A 405 3.95 8.02 -39.29
CA PRO A 405 4.66 7.17 -40.20
C PRO A 405 6.03 6.73 -39.64
N LEU A 406 6.46 5.52 -40.00
CA LEU A 406 7.77 5.02 -39.60
C LEU A 406 8.89 5.91 -40.12
N ASP A 407 9.85 6.25 -39.23
CA ASP A 407 11.08 6.89 -39.67
C ASP A 407 11.95 5.90 -40.46
N ALA A 408 12.12 6.13 -41.74
CA ALA A 408 12.91 5.27 -42.61
C ALA A 408 14.39 5.17 -42.22
N ASP A 409 14.91 6.15 -41.48
CA ASP A 409 16.28 6.23 -40.99
C ASP A 409 16.46 5.67 -39.58
N GLU A 410 15.37 5.39 -38.82
CA GLU A 410 15.44 4.85 -37.46
C GLU A 410 16.34 3.59 -37.39
N PRO A 411 16.25 2.58 -38.30
CA PRO A 411 17.12 1.42 -38.26
C PRO A 411 18.63 1.77 -38.26
N LEU A 412 19.03 2.70 -39.11
CA LEU A 412 20.42 3.13 -39.21
C LEU A 412 20.85 3.98 -37.97
N LYS A 413 19.97 4.83 -37.47
CA LYS A 413 20.20 5.62 -36.26
C LYS A 413 20.40 4.71 -35.03
N VAL A 414 19.58 3.67 -34.89
CA VAL A 414 19.72 2.67 -33.81
C VAL A 414 21.07 1.94 -33.96
N ALA A 415 21.42 1.45 -35.16
CA ALA A 415 22.68 0.74 -35.38
C ALA A 415 23.93 1.60 -35.09
N ARG A 416 23.90 2.90 -35.45
CA ARG A 416 24.95 3.87 -35.12
C ARG A 416 25.02 4.14 -33.62
N SER A 417 23.90 4.28 -32.92
CA SER A 417 23.84 4.51 -31.49
C SER A 417 24.38 3.32 -30.70
N VAL A 418 24.03 2.10 -31.10
CA VAL A 418 24.61 0.87 -30.55
C VAL A 418 26.14 0.88 -30.62
N ARG A 419 26.71 1.33 -31.77
CA ARG A 419 28.16 1.47 -31.95
C ARG A 419 28.75 2.60 -31.09
N GLN A 420 28.10 3.76 -31.08
CA GLN A 420 28.55 4.91 -30.26
C GLN A 420 28.57 4.60 -28.76
N MET A 421 27.60 3.83 -28.27
CA MET A 421 27.54 3.38 -26.88
C MET A 421 28.47 2.19 -26.60
N ASN A 422 29.19 1.67 -27.62
CA ASN A 422 30.07 0.51 -27.52
C ASN A 422 29.38 -0.70 -26.85
N LEU A 423 28.13 -0.98 -27.23
CA LEU A 423 27.36 -2.08 -26.65
C LEU A 423 27.89 -3.43 -27.11
N ARG A 424 27.98 -4.38 -26.18
CA ARG A 424 28.24 -5.79 -26.46
C ARG A 424 26.96 -6.58 -26.66
N TYR A 425 25.83 -6.03 -26.16
CA TYR A 425 24.51 -6.63 -26.22
C TYR A 425 23.45 -5.55 -26.39
N ALA A 426 22.67 -5.67 -27.45
CA ALA A 426 21.59 -4.74 -27.76
C ALA A 426 20.22 -5.39 -27.48
N VAL A 427 19.39 -4.72 -26.72
CA VAL A 427 18.00 -5.12 -26.50
C VAL A 427 17.07 -4.16 -27.24
N LEU A 428 16.20 -4.73 -28.07
CA LEU A 428 15.21 -4.00 -28.84
C LEU A 428 13.81 -4.38 -28.40
N THR A 429 12.92 -3.41 -28.32
CA THR A 429 11.47 -3.59 -28.23
C THR A 429 10.79 -2.63 -29.21
N SER A 430 9.47 -2.68 -29.34
CA SER A 430 8.72 -1.73 -30.15
C SER A 430 7.43 -1.30 -29.46
N VAL A 431 6.82 -0.22 -29.97
CA VAL A 431 5.38 -0.02 -29.84
C VAL A 431 4.64 -1.02 -30.74
N ASP A 432 3.38 -1.35 -30.43
CA ASP A 432 2.52 -2.10 -31.35
C ASP A 432 2.09 -1.17 -32.49
N ARG A 433 2.16 -1.70 -33.71
CA ARG A 433 1.84 -1.02 -34.98
C ARG A 433 0.73 -1.78 -35.74
N ASP A 434 -0.40 -2.02 -35.04
CA ASP A 434 -1.56 -2.68 -35.66
C ASP A 434 -2.17 -1.86 -36.81
N ASP A 435 -1.71 -0.61 -37.00
CA ASP A 435 -2.03 0.27 -38.13
C ASP A 435 -1.29 -0.11 -39.43
N LEU A 436 -0.24 -0.92 -39.33
CA LEU A 436 0.54 -1.39 -40.50
C LEU A 436 0.12 -2.81 -40.92
N PRO A 437 0.07 -3.10 -42.22
CA PRO A 437 -0.35 -4.43 -42.74
C PRO A 437 0.51 -5.59 -42.20
N ASP A 438 1.80 -5.32 -41.94
CA ASP A 438 2.79 -6.28 -41.45
C ASP A 438 3.09 -6.12 -39.95
N GLY A 439 2.30 -5.31 -39.23
CA GLY A 439 2.54 -5.03 -37.81
C GLY A 439 3.92 -4.42 -37.50
N GLY A 440 4.62 -3.92 -38.53
CA GLY A 440 5.98 -3.38 -38.42
C GLY A 440 7.10 -4.42 -38.59
N ALA A 441 6.81 -5.65 -39.00
CA ALA A 441 7.80 -6.73 -39.16
C ALA A 441 8.97 -6.36 -40.09
N ALA A 442 8.72 -5.71 -41.22
CA ALA A 442 9.76 -5.24 -42.12
C ALA A 442 10.71 -4.23 -41.45
N HIS A 443 10.19 -3.37 -40.58
CA HIS A 443 10.99 -2.40 -39.82
C HIS A 443 11.89 -3.09 -38.79
N TRP A 444 11.39 -4.12 -38.13
CA TRP A 444 12.17 -4.98 -37.24
C TRP A 444 13.34 -5.64 -37.98
N ILE A 445 13.07 -6.27 -39.15
CA ILE A 445 14.06 -6.94 -39.98
C ILE A 445 15.15 -5.96 -40.42
N LYS A 446 14.76 -4.79 -40.93
CA LYS A 446 15.69 -3.74 -41.36
C LYS A 446 16.57 -3.29 -40.18
N THR A 447 16.00 -3.06 -38.98
CA THR A 447 16.73 -2.62 -37.80
C THR A 447 17.78 -3.64 -37.38
N VAL A 448 17.39 -4.92 -37.24
CA VAL A 448 18.33 -5.99 -36.86
C VAL A 448 19.47 -6.12 -37.88
N ASN A 449 19.16 -6.07 -39.18
CA ASN A 449 20.16 -6.18 -40.25
C ASN A 449 21.15 -5.00 -40.26
N GLU A 450 20.67 -3.75 -40.03
CA GLU A 450 21.58 -2.59 -39.94
C GLU A 450 22.47 -2.69 -38.69
N ILE A 451 21.93 -3.17 -37.55
CA ILE A 451 22.74 -3.40 -36.33
C ILE A 451 23.85 -4.42 -36.62
N LYS A 452 23.51 -5.57 -37.21
CA LYS A 452 24.49 -6.63 -37.54
C LYS A 452 25.56 -6.14 -38.51
N LYS A 453 25.16 -5.37 -39.52
CA LYS A 453 26.07 -4.78 -40.51
C LYS A 453 27.10 -3.85 -39.88
N LEU A 454 26.69 -2.98 -38.96
CA LEU A 454 27.58 -2.01 -38.29
C LEU A 454 28.30 -2.59 -37.05
N ASN A 455 27.76 -3.66 -36.45
CA ASN A 455 28.24 -4.26 -35.20
C ASN A 455 28.24 -5.81 -35.34
N PRO A 456 29.14 -6.42 -36.09
CA PRO A 456 29.06 -7.84 -36.47
C PRO A 456 29.11 -8.85 -35.31
N THR A 457 29.71 -8.48 -34.18
CA THR A 457 29.91 -9.36 -33.01
C THR A 457 28.93 -9.13 -31.89
N ILE A 458 27.91 -8.26 -32.10
CA ILE A 458 26.99 -7.90 -31.04
C ILE A 458 25.98 -8.99 -30.72
N GLY A 459 25.71 -9.23 -29.45
CA GLY A 459 24.54 -9.99 -29.01
C GLY A 459 23.25 -9.19 -29.23
N ILE A 460 22.19 -9.84 -29.75
CA ILE A 460 20.91 -9.18 -30.00
C ILE A 460 19.79 -9.93 -29.29
N GLU A 461 19.02 -9.21 -28.51
CA GLU A 461 17.75 -9.66 -27.91
C GLU A 461 16.59 -8.82 -28.45
N LEU A 462 15.53 -9.49 -28.83
CA LEU A 462 14.31 -8.85 -29.33
C LEU A 462 13.17 -9.14 -28.35
N LEU A 463 12.44 -8.13 -27.93
CA LEU A 463 11.16 -8.25 -27.22
C LEU A 463 10.05 -7.84 -28.21
N ILE A 464 9.51 -8.84 -28.92
CA ILE A 464 8.60 -8.62 -30.05
C ILE A 464 7.13 -8.48 -29.59
N PRO A 465 6.28 -7.75 -30.36
CA PRO A 465 4.83 -7.78 -30.22
C PRO A 465 4.26 -9.15 -30.65
N ASP A 466 2.94 -9.35 -30.47
CA ASP A 466 2.31 -10.60 -30.90
C ASP A 466 2.03 -10.72 -32.40
N PHE A 467 2.23 -9.67 -33.19
CA PHE A 467 1.90 -9.57 -34.60
C PHE A 467 0.51 -10.14 -34.95
N GLY A 468 -0.48 -9.96 -34.05
CA GLY A 468 -1.81 -10.54 -34.20
C GLY A 468 -1.84 -12.08 -34.14
N GLY A 469 -0.75 -12.74 -33.76
CA GLY A 469 -0.55 -14.20 -33.82
C GLY A 469 -0.22 -14.73 -35.20
N ASN A 470 0.19 -13.86 -36.13
CA ASN A 470 0.56 -14.25 -37.51
C ASN A 470 1.96 -14.89 -37.51
N LYS A 471 1.98 -16.22 -37.67
CA LYS A 471 3.22 -17.01 -37.68
C LYS A 471 4.20 -16.56 -38.75
N THR A 472 3.73 -16.23 -39.99
CA THR A 472 4.60 -15.83 -41.09
C THR A 472 5.37 -14.54 -40.75
N LEU A 473 4.73 -13.57 -40.12
CA LEU A 473 5.39 -12.32 -39.68
C LEU A 473 6.41 -12.60 -38.59
N ILE A 474 6.07 -13.44 -37.63
CA ILE A 474 6.99 -13.85 -36.55
C ILE A 474 8.19 -14.55 -37.17
N ASP A 475 7.99 -15.57 -37.99
CA ASP A 475 9.07 -16.32 -38.66
C ASP A 475 10.00 -15.40 -39.48
N SER A 476 9.46 -14.38 -40.15
CA SER A 476 10.26 -13.42 -40.93
C SER A 476 11.20 -12.58 -40.02
N VAL A 477 10.77 -12.22 -38.83
CA VAL A 477 11.63 -11.55 -37.85
C VAL A 477 12.67 -12.52 -37.27
N LEU A 478 12.26 -13.77 -36.95
CA LEU A 478 13.15 -14.81 -36.44
C LEU A 478 14.25 -15.20 -37.46
N ALA A 479 13.97 -15.12 -38.77
CA ALA A 479 14.93 -15.35 -39.85
C ALA A 479 16.11 -14.35 -39.83
N THR A 480 16.04 -13.27 -39.06
CA THR A 480 17.19 -12.41 -38.79
C THR A 480 18.19 -13.02 -37.80
N HIS A 481 17.93 -14.20 -37.25
CA HIS A 481 18.77 -14.95 -36.32
C HIS A 481 19.27 -14.12 -35.10
N PRO A 482 18.39 -13.55 -34.29
CA PRO A 482 18.77 -12.96 -33.01
C PRO A 482 19.18 -14.04 -32.00
N HIS A 483 19.92 -13.68 -30.95
CA HIS A 483 20.37 -14.63 -29.92
C HIS A 483 19.23 -15.04 -28.98
N VAL A 484 18.42 -14.06 -28.60
CA VAL A 484 17.26 -14.24 -27.69
C VAL A 484 16.06 -13.53 -28.28
N VAL A 485 14.90 -14.18 -28.25
CA VAL A 485 13.63 -13.53 -28.60
C VAL A 485 12.64 -13.74 -27.47
N GLY A 486 12.08 -12.64 -27.01
CA GLY A 486 11.04 -12.62 -25.97
C GLY A 486 9.70 -12.13 -26.48
N HIS A 487 8.67 -12.60 -25.85
CA HIS A 487 7.32 -12.04 -25.87
C HIS A 487 6.71 -12.17 -24.48
N ASN A 488 6.28 -11.06 -23.89
CA ASN A 488 5.83 -11.07 -22.51
C ASN A 488 4.40 -11.60 -22.36
N MET A 489 4.18 -12.47 -21.37
CA MET A 489 2.85 -12.85 -20.90
C MET A 489 2.18 -11.72 -20.10
N GLU A 490 2.96 -10.89 -19.44
CA GLU A 490 2.61 -9.75 -18.60
C GLU A 490 1.88 -10.13 -17.32
N THR A 491 0.89 -11.01 -17.33
CA THR A 491 0.12 -11.45 -16.18
C THR A 491 -0.52 -12.82 -16.41
N VAL A 492 -1.22 -13.35 -15.40
CA VAL A 492 -1.92 -14.64 -15.43
C VAL A 492 -3.18 -14.60 -16.31
N ARG A 493 -3.69 -15.77 -16.69
CA ARG A 493 -4.82 -15.96 -17.61
C ARG A 493 -6.05 -15.14 -17.23
N ARG A 494 -6.48 -15.23 -15.97
CA ARG A 494 -7.68 -14.52 -15.47
C ARG A 494 -7.56 -13.01 -15.60
N LEU A 495 -6.39 -12.45 -15.34
CA LEU A 495 -6.18 -11.00 -15.34
C LEU A 495 -5.89 -10.43 -16.73
N THR A 496 -5.44 -11.24 -17.70
CA THR A 496 -5.05 -10.78 -19.04
C THR A 496 -6.11 -9.89 -19.71
N PRO A 497 -7.42 -10.23 -19.76
CA PRO A 497 -8.41 -9.38 -20.42
C PRO A 497 -8.61 -8.02 -19.74
N HIS A 498 -8.28 -7.91 -18.45
CA HIS A 498 -8.38 -6.68 -17.70
C HIS A 498 -7.12 -5.81 -17.78
N VAL A 499 -5.97 -6.42 -17.93
CA VAL A 499 -4.64 -5.79 -17.91
C VAL A 499 -4.20 -5.36 -19.31
N ARG A 500 -4.42 -6.21 -20.32
CA ARG A 500 -4.03 -5.99 -21.73
C ARG A 500 -5.25 -5.59 -22.57
N SER A 501 -5.04 -4.74 -23.57
CA SER A 501 -6.14 -4.21 -24.39
C SER A 501 -6.56 -5.12 -25.55
N VAL A 502 -5.59 -5.75 -26.23
CA VAL A 502 -5.81 -6.53 -27.47
C VAL A 502 -5.22 -7.93 -27.38
N ALA A 503 -4.04 -8.05 -26.78
CA ALA A 503 -3.35 -9.33 -26.68
C ALA A 503 -4.08 -10.29 -25.72
N THR A 504 -4.22 -11.56 -26.13
CA THR A 504 -4.82 -12.61 -25.31
C THR A 504 -3.74 -13.54 -24.72
N TYR A 505 -4.08 -14.23 -23.64
CA TYR A 505 -3.18 -15.17 -22.97
C TYR A 505 -2.74 -16.29 -23.94
N ASP A 506 -3.69 -16.93 -24.62
CA ASP A 506 -3.42 -18.05 -25.52
C ASP A 506 -2.64 -17.62 -26.78
N ARG A 507 -2.89 -16.39 -27.27
CA ARG A 507 -2.08 -15.84 -28.38
C ARG A 507 -0.63 -15.65 -27.95
N SER A 508 -0.38 -15.16 -26.73
CA SER A 508 0.97 -15.00 -26.21
C SER A 508 1.68 -16.34 -26.07
N LEU A 509 1.01 -17.38 -25.56
CA LEU A 509 1.58 -18.73 -25.52
C LEU A 509 1.91 -19.25 -26.94
N LYS A 510 1.04 -19.02 -27.92
CA LYS A 510 1.29 -19.40 -29.32
C LYS A 510 2.53 -18.69 -29.87
N VAL A 511 2.73 -17.40 -29.57
CA VAL A 511 3.94 -16.67 -30.01
C VAL A 511 5.19 -17.29 -29.38
N LEU A 512 5.15 -17.64 -28.07
CA LEU A 512 6.27 -18.31 -27.42
C LEU A 512 6.59 -19.68 -28.05
N SER A 513 5.57 -20.49 -28.38
CA SER A 513 5.78 -21.75 -29.09
C SER A 513 6.48 -21.53 -30.46
N VAL A 514 6.03 -20.55 -31.25
CA VAL A 514 6.66 -20.26 -32.55
C VAL A 514 8.13 -19.88 -32.39
N ILE A 515 8.47 -19.09 -31.36
CA ILE A 515 9.86 -18.70 -31.08
C ILE A 515 10.69 -19.93 -30.67
N ALA A 516 10.16 -20.78 -29.78
CA ALA A 516 10.86 -21.98 -29.30
C ALA A 516 11.06 -23.01 -30.43
N ASP A 517 10.05 -23.23 -31.29
CA ASP A 517 10.09 -24.16 -32.43
C ASP A 517 11.14 -23.73 -33.46
N ALA A 518 11.44 -22.44 -33.57
CA ALA A 518 12.52 -21.93 -34.42
C ALA A 518 13.94 -22.20 -33.87
N GLY A 519 14.07 -22.83 -32.70
CA GLY A 519 15.34 -23.15 -32.08
C GLY A 519 16.08 -21.94 -31.46
N ILE A 520 15.40 -20.81 -31.31
CA ILE A 520 15.95 -19.59 -30.72
C ILE A 520 15.68 -19.60 -29.19
N MET A 521 16.60 -19.06 -28.40
CA MET A 521 16.37 -18.92 -26.96
C MET A 521 15.12 -18.06 -26.70
N CYS A 522 14.06 -18.74 -26.21
CA CYS A 522 12.77 -18.13 -25.95
C CYS A 522 12.70 -17.57 -24.53
N LYS A 523 12.25 -16.32 -24.42
CA LYS A 523 12.15 -15.57 -23.16
C LYS A 523 10.75 -15.00 -22.98
N THR A 524 10.30 -14.94 -21.71
CA THR A 524 9.06 -14.25 -21.37
C THR A 524 9.18 -13.54 -20.03
N GLY A 525 8.26 -12.61 -19.78
CA GLY A 525 8.18 -11.86 -18.53
C GLY A 525 6.75 -11.76 -18.03
N MET A 526 6.62 -11.74 -16.69
CA MET A 526 5.37 -11.47 -15.99
C MET A 526 5.58 -10.43 -14.90
N MET A 527 4.58 -9.59 -14.70
CA MET A 527 4.50 -8.65 -13.58
C MET A 527 3.61 -9.24 -12.49
N LEU A 528 4.05 -9.11 -11.25
CA LEU A 528 3.32 -9.55 -10.07
C LEU A 528 2.84 -8.35 -9.24
N GLY A 529 1.73 -8.53 -8.50
CA GLY A 529 1.10 -7.50 -7.68
C GLY A 529 -0.11 -6.83 -8.32
N LEU A 530 -0.69 -7.47 -9.36
CA LEU A 530 -1.93 -7.05 -10.02
C LEU A 530 -3.18 -7.74 -9.43
N GLY A 531 -3.01 -8.70 -8.48
CA GLY A 531 -4.09 -9.46 -7.83
C GLY A 531 -4.19 -10.91 -8.30
N GLU A 532 -3.11 -11.45 -8.86
CA GLU A 532 -2.93 -12.88 -9.11
C GLU A 532 -2.76 -13.66 -7.81
N THR A 533 -3.18 -14.93 -7.82
CA THR A 533 -2.90 -15.87 -6.72
C THR A 533 -1.61 -16.63 -6.99
N GLU A 534 -1.04 -17.25 -5.93
CA GLU A 534 0.16 -18.11 -6.08
C GLU A 534 -0.12 -19.25 -7.07
N ASP A 535 -1.24 -19.93 -6.96
CA ASP A 535 -1.62 -21.04 -7.84
C ASP A 535 -1.70 -20.59 -9.31
N GLU A 536 -2.22 -19.40 -9.58
CA GLU A 536 -2.29 -18.85 -10.93
C GLU A 536 -0.90 -18.55 -11.50
N VAL A 537 0.04 -18.07 -10.67
CA VAL A 537 1.43 -17.84 -11.07
C VAL A 537 2.11 -19.17 -11.39
N LEU A 538 1.91 -20.20 -10.56
CA LEU A 538 2.47 -21.53 -10.78
C LEU A 538 1.90 -22.20 -12.04
N GLN A 539 0.59 -22.06 -12.29
CA GLN A 539 -0.05 -22.54 -13.51
C GLN A 539 0.48 -21.82 -14.75
N ALA A 540 0.69 -20.49 -14.67
CA ALA A 540 1.28 -19.73 -15.77
C ALA A 540 2.71 -20.19 -16.08
N MET A 541 3.50 -20.55 -15.07
CA MET A 541 4.82 -21.14 -15.29
C MET A 541 4.74 -22.47 -16.07
N ASP A 542 3.77 -23.34 -15.73
CA ASP A 542 3.55 -24.61 -16.43
C ASP A 542 3.09 -24.39 -17.87
N ASP A 543 2.14 -23.47 -18.08
CA ASP A 543 1.67 -23.10 -19.42
C ASP A 543 2.81 -22.57 -20.30
N ILE A 544 3.71 -21.73 -19.72
CA ILE A 544 4.88 -21.18 -20.41
C ILE A 544 5.89 -22.28 -20.76
N LEU A 545 6.21 -23.18 -19.83
CA LEU A 545 7.13 -24.28 -20.07
C LEU A 545 6.63 -25.22 -21.17
N ALA A 546 5.32 -25.47 -21.23
CA ALA A 546 4.70 -26.29 -22.26
C ALA A 546 4.91 -25.71 -23.69
N THR A 547 5.21 -24.42 -23.83
CA THR A 547 5.57 -23.79 -25.12
C THR A 547 7.02 -24.03 -25.56
N GLY A 548 7.87 -24.61 -24.70
CA GLY A 548 9.32 -24.70 -24.92
C GLY A 548 10.09 -23.43 -24.52
N CYS A 549 9.42 -22.40 -23.97
CA CYS A 549 10.09 -21.20 -23.48
C CYS A 549 10.94 -21.54 -22.23
N SER A 550 12.21 -21.13 -22.24
CA SER A 550 13.18 -21.55 -21.23
C SER A 550 13.70 -20.44 -20.32
N ILE A 551 13.37 -19.18 -20.61
CA ILE A 551 13.82 -18.01 -19.84
C ILE A 551 12.60 -17.27 -19.29
N LEU A 552 12.55 -17.09 -17.95
CA LEU A 552 11.46 -16.41 -17.27
C LEU A 552 11.98 -15.20 -16.49
N THR A 553 11.29 -14.07 -16.62
CA THR A 553 11.51 -12.90 -15.75
C THR A 553 10.24 -12.59 -14.93
N LEU A 554 10.40 -12.40 -13.63
CA LEU A 554 9.32 -12.01 -12.72
C LEU A 554 9.68 -10.70 -12.03
N GLY A 555 8.85 -9.68 -12.16
CA GLY A 555 9.07 -8.36 -11.58
C GLY A 555 7.82 -7.78 -10.92
N GLN A 556 8.00 -6.87 -9.97
CA GLN A 556 6.88 -6.17 -9.35
C GLN A 556 6.23 -5.19 -10.32
N TYR A 557 4.91 -5.26 -10.47
CA TYR A 557 4.17 -4.18 -11.11
C TYR A 557 4.29 -2.89 -10.29
N LEU A 558 4.67 -1.82 -10.95
CA LEU A 558 4.70 -0.48 -10.36
C LEU A 558 3.76 0.41 -11.16
N GLN A 559 2.76 0.98 -10.50
CA GLN A 559 1.80 1.88 -11.13
C GLN A 559 2.51 3.14 -11.65
N PRO A 560 2.54 3.37 -12.98
CA PRO A 560 3.26 4.52 -13.54
C PRO A 560 2.62 5.85 -13.16
N THR A 561 1.29 5.95 -13.31
CA THR A 561 0.50 7.15 -12.94
C THR A 561 -0.82 6.73 -12.31
N ALA A 562 -1.54 7.68 -11.71
CA ALA A 562 -2.85 7.43 -11.11
C ALA A 562 -3.95 6.95 -12.09
N HIS A 563 -3.70 6.99 -13.40
CA HIS A 563 -4.62 6.53 -14.44
C HIS A 563 -4.44 5.05 -14.81
N HIS A 564 -3.33 4.44 -14.39
CA HIS A 564 -3.03 3.04 -14.60
C HIS A 564 -3.62 2.16 -13.49
N LEU A 565 -3.60 0.85 -13.69
CA LEU A 565 -4.07 -0.11 -12.69
C LEU A 565 -3.37 0.13 -11.34
N PRO A 566 -4.10 0.16 -10.22
CA PRO A 566 -3.47 0.25 -8.90
C PRO A 566 -2.69 -1.02 -8.59
N VAL A 567 -1.57 -0.87 -7.89
CA VAL A 567 -0.88 -2.01 -7.29
C VAL A 567 -1.81 -2.64 -6.25
N LYS A 568 -2.07 -3.93 -6.36
CA LYS A 568 -2.89 -4.69 -5.41
C LYS A 568 -2.07 -5.18 -4.23
N GLU A 569 -0.82 -5.58 -4.51
CA GLU A 569 0.10 -6.09 -3.50
C GLU A 569 1.55 -5.78 -3.89
N TYR A 570 2.39 -5.50 -2.90
CA TYR A 570 3.84 -5.48 -3.07
C TYR A 570 4.41 -6.83 -2.62
N ILE A 571 4.78 -7.64 -3.60
CA ILE A 571 5.36 -8.97 -3.38
C ILE A 571 6.72 -8.83 -2.70
N SER A 572 6.94 -9.58 -1.62
CA SER A 572 8.19 -9.51 -0.87
C SER A 572 9.38 -10.08 -1.66
N PRO A 573 10.62 -9.61 -1.40
CA PRO A 573 11.83 -10.21 -2.00
C PRO A 573 11.94 -11.72 -1.74
N GLN A 574 11.49 -12.17 -0.56
CA GLN A 574 11.47 -13.59 -0.19
C GLN A 574 10.51 -14.40 -1.08
N GLN A 575 9.36 -13.84 -1.42
CA GLN A 575 8.40 -14.51 -2.30
C GLN A 575 8.94 -14.56 -3.75
N PHE A 576 9.61 -13.51 -4.23
CA PHE A 576 10.30 -13.55 -5.52
C PHE A 576 11.38 -14.62 -5.55
N GLU A 577 12.17 -14.79 -4.50
CA GLU A 577 13.17 -15.84 -4.39
C GLU A 577 12.53 -17.25 -4.35
N LYS A 578 11.38 -17.40 -3.67
CA LYS A 578 10.59 -18.63 -3.69
C LYS A 578 10.15 -18.97 -5.11
N TYR A 579 9.59 -18.01 -5.85
CA TYR A 579 9.18 -18.22 -7.25
C TYR A 579 10.37 -18.56 -8.16
N LYS A 580 11.53 -17.94 -7.95
CA LYS A 580 12.77 -18.27 -8.68
C LYS A 580 13.12 -19.75 -8.51
N LYS A 581 13.17 -20.23 -7.26
CA LYS A 581 13.48 -21.63 -6.95
C LYS A 581 12.47 -22.60 -7.56
N ILE A 582 11.18 -22.29 -7.46
CA ILE A 582 10.12 -23.11 -8.03
C ILE A 582 10.24 -23.16 -9.57
N ALA A 583 10.44 -22.02 -10.23
CA ALA A 583 10.58 -21.96 -11.68
C ALA A 583 11.79 -22.76 -12.18
N LEU A 584 12.94 -22.64 -11.52
CA LEU A 584 14.12 -23.46 -11.83
C LEU A 584 13.84 -24.96 -11.63
N HIS A 585 13.16 -25.33 -10.54
CA HIS A 585 12.78 -26.72 -10.27
C HIS A 585 11.78 -27.27 -11.31
N LYS A 586 10.86 -26.44 -11.82
CA LYS A 586 9.94 -26.79 -12.89
C LYS A 586 10.65 -27.03 -14.25
N GLY A 587 11.86 -26.49 -14.46
CA GLY A 587 12.66 -26.76 -15.66
C GLY A 587 13.04 -25.52 -16.49
N PHE A 588 12.75 -24.30 -16.04
CA PHE A 588 13.31 -23.11 -16.68
C PHE A 588 14.85 -23.14 -16.60
N LYS A 589 15.52 -22.86 -17.72
CA LYS A 589 16.98 -22.82 -17.78
C LYS A 589 17.57 -21.58 -17.11
N TYR A 590 16.85 -20.46 -17.22
CA TYR A 590 17.25 -19.19 -16.63
C TYR A 590 16.05 -18.44 -16.06
N VAL A 591 16.17 -17.95 -14.83
CA VAL A 591 15.10 -17.22 -14.12
C VAL A 591 15.68 -15.99 -13.45
N GLU A 592 15.19 -14.81 -13.84
CA GLU A 592 15.37 -13.59 -13.07
C GLU A 592 14.07 -13.25 -12.33
N SER A 593 14.15 -13.11 -11.02
CA SER A 593 12.98 -12.85 -10.19
C SER A 593 13.34 -11.90 -9.06
N GLY A 594 12.65 -10.78 -8.98
CA GLY A 594 12.89 -9.79 -7.95
C GLY A 594 12.05 -8.52 -8.13
N PRO A 595 11.91 -7.71 -7.09
CA PRO A 595 11.03 -6.54 -7.11
C PRO A 595 11.32 -5.53 -8.21
N LEU A 596 12.57 -5.34 -8.58
CA LEU A 596 13.01 -4.39 -9.60
C LEU A 596 13.30 -5.04 -10.97
N VAL A 597 13.14 -6.36 -11.10
CA VAL A 597 13.36 -7.07 -12.37
C VAL A 597 12.41 -6.56 -13.45
N ARG A 598 12.94 -6.42 -14.66
CA ARG A 598 12.23 -6.09 -15.89
C ARG A 598 12.71 -7.03 -17.00
N SER A 599 11.96 -7.15 -18.08
CA SER A 599 12.27 -8.10 -19.17
C SER A 599 13.68 -7.96 -19.73
N SER A 600 14.22 -6.75 -19.77
CA SER A 600 15.59 -6.46 -20.29
C SER A 600 16.63 -6.23 -19.19
N TYR A 601 16.28 -6.45 -17.92
CA TYR A 601 17.22 -6.25 -16.82
C TYR A 601 18.26 -7.37 -16.81
N HIS A 602 19.56 -7.02 -16.79
CA HIS A 602 20.70 -7.92 -16.88
C HIS A 602 20.62 -8.91 -18.08
N ALA A 603 20.04 -8.47 -19.20
CA ALA A 603 19.77 -9.32 -20.36
C ALA A 603 21.03 -10.06 -20.91
N GLU A 604 22.22 -9.43 -20.88
CA GLU A 604 23.48 -10.04 -21.33
C GLU A 604 23.92 -11.26 -20.51
N SER A 605 23.46 -11.41 -19.25
CA SER A 605 23.84 -12.53 -18.38
C SER A 605 23.40 -13.89 -18.91
N VAL A 606 22.31 -13.90 -19.69
CA VAL A 606 21.78 -15.11 -20.35
C VAL A 606 22.79 -15.74 -21.29
N LEU A 607 23.60 -14.94 -21.99
CA LEU A 607 24.61 -15.45 -22.93
C LEU A 607 25.91 -15.91 -22.22
N ARG A 608 26.15 -15.48 -20.98
CA ARG A 608 27.39 -15.82 -20.26
C ARG A 608 27.33 -17.18 -19.55
N GLY A 609 26.17 -17.86 -19.54
CA GLY A 609 26.02 -19.20 -18.96
C GLY A 609 26.31 -19.28 -17.45
N LYS A 610 26.10 -18.16 -16.74
CA LYS A 610 26.33 -18.07 -15.29
C LYS A 610 25.05 -17.83 -14.53
#